data_57bce7a2e93aef5dce602cc735578c8e
#
_entry.id   57bce7a2e93aef5dce602cc735578c8e
#
_cell.length_a   1.000
_cell.length_b   1.000
_cell.length_c   1.000
_cell.angle_alpha   90.00
_cell.angle_beta   90.00
_cell.angle_gamma   90.00
#
_symmetry.space_group_name_H-M   'P 1'
#
loop_
_entity.id
_entity.type
_entity.pdbx_description
1 polymer ?
#
loop_
_entity_poly.entity_id
_entity_poly.type
_entity_poly.pdbx_seq_one_letter_code
_entity_poly.pdbx_strand_id
1 'polypeptide(L)'
;NIIDLEGKRLDVNGALGKTKVMGLDLKRSDTPKVIQDFLLEILNRALSGAEKESIIERIREFKYEFMDRPGWEKGSPKRVNNLTKYAAEEARQGKTNMPGHVRAAMNWNNLRRMNSDNYSMQIVDGMKTIVCKLKSNALGWTSIGYPTDEQRLPEWFKELPFDDGLMEATVVDQKIDNLLGVMEWDLPSATNTENTFRTLFEW
;
A
#
# COMPACT_ATOMS: atom_id res chain seq x y z
N ASN A 1 0.42 34.52 2.19
CA ASN A 1 0.55 33.73 0.95
C ASN A 1 0.92 34.70 -0.16
N ILE A 2 2.18 34.67 -0.59
CA ILE A 2 2.62 35.40 -1.77
C ILE A 2 2.26 34.53 -2.98
N ILE A 3 1.56 35.12 -3.93
CA ILE A 3 1.12 34.47 -5.18
C ILE A 3 1.71 35.30 -6.32
N ASP A 4 2.30 34.63 -7.33
CA ASP A 4 2.80 35.29 -8.52
C ASP A 4 1.65 35.72 -9.47
N LEU A 5 1.99 36.38 -10.59
CA LEU A 5 1.02 36.84 -11.58
C LEU A 5 0.28 35.67 -12.29
N GLU A 6 0.80 34.46 -12.20
CA GLU A 6 0.17 33.24 -12.76
C GLU A 6 -0.64 32.45 -11.71
N GLY A 7 -0.80 32.98 -10.49
CA GLY A 7 -1.52 32.35 -9.41
C GLY A 7 -0.75 31.25 -8.64
N LYS A 8 0.55 31.11 -8.89
CA LYS A 8 1.40 30.12 -8.20
C LYS A 8 1.82 30.65 -6.82
N ARG A 9 1.83 29.77 -5.82
CA ARG A 9 2.32 30.11 -4.48
C ARG A 9 3.82 30.24 -4.48
N LEU A 10 4.30 31.38 -3.94
CA LEU A 10 5.72 31.63 -3.70
C LEU A 10 6.04 31.48 -2.21
N ASP A 11 7.27 31.09 -1.89
CA ASP A 11 7.82 31.18 -0.55
C ASP A 11 8.25 32.62 -0.20
N VAL A 12 8.82 32.82 0.98
CA VAL A 12 9.29 34.13 1.44
C VAL A 12 10.45 34.72 0.60
N ASN A 13 11.12 33.90 -0.22
CA ASN A 13 12.22 34.27 -1.09
C ASN A 13 11.79 34.46 -2.56
N GLY A 14 10.49 34.32 -2.86
CA GLY A 14 9.94 34.39 -4.21
C GLY A 14 10.14 33.13 -5.04
N ALA A 15 10.63 32.02 -4.47
CA ALA A 15 10.70 30.72 -5.13
C ALA A 15 9.36 29.99 -5.07
N LEU A 16 9.09 29.08 -6.02
CA LEU A 16 7.88 28.27 -6.00
C LEU A 16 7.75 27.51 -4.68
N GLY A 17 6.69 27.81 -3.95
CA GLY A 17 6.39 27.16 -2.67
C GLY A 17 6.08 25.68 -2.83
N LYS A 18 6.29 24.91 -1.75
CA LYS A 18 5.93 23.49 -1.73
C LYS A 18 4.45 23.28 -2.01
N THR A 19 4.13 22.35 -2.89
CA THR A 19 2.74 21.96 -3.19
C THR A 19 2.04 21.52 -1.90
N LYS A 20 0.97 22.24 -1.53
CA LYS A 20 0.13 21.87 -0.38
C LYS A 20 -1.02 21.00 -0.87
N VAL A 21 -0.94 19.72 -0.59
CA VAL A 21 -1.98 18.74 -0.94
C VAL A 21 -2.93 18.56 0.24
N MET A 22 -4.24 18.63 -0.03
CA MET A 22 -5.31 18.37 0.93
C MET A 22 -6.36 17.46 0.31
N GLY A 23 -6.91 16.53 1.10
CA GLY A 23 -8.01 15.67 0.67
C GLY A 23 -7.63 14.47 -0.22
N LEU A 24 -6.36 14.32 -0.60
CA LEU A 24 -5.88 13.21 -1.40
C LEU A 24 -5.15 12.16 -0.54
N ASP A 25 -5.07 10.95 -1.05
CA ASP A 25 -4.39 9.81 -0.41
C ASP A 25 -2.88 10.01 -0.17
N LEU A 26 -2.29 11.08 -0.72
CA LEU A 26 -0.86 11.42 -0.61
C LEU A 26 -0.34 11.62 0.83
N LYS A 27 -1.23 11.86 1.79
CA LYS A 27 -0.85 12.09 3.20
C LYS A 27 -1.53 11.16 4.19
N ARG A 28 -2.23 10.15 3.72
CA ARG A 28 -2.89 9.20 4.61
C ARG A 28 -1.87 8.24 5.22
N SER A 29 -2.00 8.03 6.52
CA SER A 29 -1.10 7.13 7.27
C SER A 29 -1.21 5.66 6.88
N ASP A 30 -2.27 5.28 6.16
CA ASP A 30 -2.52 3.93 5.66
C ASP A 30 -2.10 3.72 4.20
N THR A 31 -1.52 4.75 3.57
CA THR A 31 -0.89 4.66 2.24
C THR A 31 0.62 4.46 2.42
N PRO A 32 1.23 3.46 1.78
CA PRO A 32 2.68 3.26 1.83
C PRO A 32 3.44 4.49 1.35
N LYS A 33 4.60 4.76 1.95
CA LYS A 33 5.41 5.95 1.62
C LYS A 33 5.78 6.01 0.14
N VAL A 34 6.15 4.88 -0.45
CA VAL A 34 6.49 4.77 -1.87
C VAL A 34 5.32 5.20 -2.78
N ILE A 35 4.09 4.87 -2.40
CA ILE A 35 2.90 5.28 -3.14
C ILE A 35 2.63 6.77 -2.94
N GLN A 36 2.79 7.29 -1.71
CA GLN A 36 2.63 8.73 -1.46
C GLN A 36 3.61 9.56 -2.30
N ASP A 37 4.88 9.14 -2.37
CA ASP A 37 5.92 9.83 -3.12
C ASP A 37 5.64 9.76 -4.63
N PHE A 38 5.20 8.61 -5.12
CA PHE A 38 4.80 8.44 -6.50
C PHE A 38 3.58 9.30 -6.88
N LEU A 39 2.52 9.28 -6.08
CA LEU A 39 1.34 10.13 -6.32
C LEU A 39 1.70 11.62 -6.31
N LEU A 40 2.63 12.04 -5.45
CA LEU A 40 3.14 13.41 -5.43
C LEU A 40 3.95 13.73 -6.69
N GLU A 41 4.76 12.78 -7.19
CA GLU A 41 5.47 12.92 -8.46
C GLU A 41 4.47 13.15 -9.61
N ILE A 42 3.45 12.31 -9.74
CA ILE A 42 2.42 12.42 -10.78
C ILE A 42 1.69 13.76 -10.69
N LEU A 43 1.28 14.15 -9.50
CA LEU A 43 0.62 15.44 -9.27
C LEU A 43 1.51 16.63 -9.70
N ASN A 44 2.79 16.62 -9.34
CA ASN A 44 3.72 17.68 -9.72
C ASN A 44 3.97 17.73 -11.24
N ARG A 45 4.08 16.57 -11.90
CA ARG A 45 4.19 16.51 -13.37
C ARG A 45 2.96 17.12 -14.05
N ALA A 46 1.75 16.76 -13.58
CA ALA A 46 0.51 17.31 -14.11
C ALA A 46 0.40 18.84 -13.90
N LEU A 47 0.73 19.33 -12.69
CA LEU A 47 0.74 20.77 -12.38
C LEU A 47 1.82 21.56 -13.16
N SER A 48 2.87 20.90 -13.61
CA SER A 48 3.92 21.50 -14.45
C SER A 48 3.58 21.47 -15.94
N GLY A 49 2.39 20.98 -16.32
CA GLY A 49 1.93 20.93 -17.71
C GLY A 49 2.52 19.77 -18.52
N ALA A 50 2.95 18.69 -17.89
CA ALA A 50 3.39 17.49 -18.59
C ALA A 50 2.23 16.89 -19.41
N GLU A 51 2.55 16.36 -20.58
CA GLU A 51 1.58 15.70 -21.46
C GLU A 51 0.96 14.45 -20.79
N LYS A 52 -0.34 14.24 -21.02
CA LYS A 52 -1.10 13.13 -20.43
C LYS A 52 -0.46 11.78 -20.73
N GLU A 53 -0.02 11.59 -21.95
CA GLU A 53 0.62 10.36 -22.43
C GLU A 53 1.90 10.03 -21.65
N SER A 54 2.73 11.03 -21.37
CA SER A 54 3.95 10.89 -20.57
C SER A 54 3.64 10.49 -19.12
N ILE A 55 2.55 11.01 -18.57
CA ILE A 55 2.10 10.66 -17.20
C ILE A 55 1.56 9.22 -17.17
N ILE A 56 0.77 8.82 -18.16
CA ILE A 56 0.26 7.45 -18.27
C ILE A 56 1.42 6.46 -18.40
N GLU A 57 2.44 6.77 -19.21
CA GLU A 57 3.61 5.91 -19.35
C GLU A 57 4.36 5.77 -18.02
N ARG A 58 4.57 6.86 -17.29
CA ARG A 58 5.20 6.81 -15.96
C ARG A 58 4.38 5.99 -14.95
N ILE A 59 3.05 6.03 -15.04
CA ILE A 59 2.18 5.18 -14.22
C ILE A 59 2.40 3.71 -14.53
N ARG A 60 2.50 3.34 -15.80
CA ARG A 60 2.79 1.96 -16.22
C ARG A 60 4.15 1.49 -15.71
N GLU A 61 5.19 2.29 -15.91
CA GLU A 61 6.53 1.98 -15.36
C GLU A 61 6.49 1.71 -13.86
N PHE A 62 5.82 2.59 -13.10
CA PHE A 62 5.71 2.43 -11.66
C PHE A 62 4.97 1.14 -11.26
N LYS A 63 3.92 0.77 -12.00
CA LYS A 63 3.21 -0.49 -11.75
C LYS A 63 4.13 -1.70 -11.96
N TYR A 64 4.96 -1.71 -13.00
CA TYR A 64 5.98 -2.74 -13.20
C TYR A 64 6.99 -2.77 -12.04
N GLU A 65 7.55 -1.62 -11.66
CA GLU A 65 8.47 -1.50 -10.53
C GLU A 65 7.84 -2.01 -9.23
N PHE A 66 6.54 -1.75 -9.03
CA PHE A 66 5.81 -2.21 -7.85
C PHE A 66 5.62 -3.73 -7.89
N MET A 67 5.25 -4.29 -9.05
CA MET A 67 5.03 -5.74 -9.20
C MET A 67 6.31 -6.57 -9.07
N ASP A 68 7.47 -6.00 -9.42
CA ASP A 68 8.78 -6.65 -9.26
C ASP A 68 9.26 -6.74 -7.79
N ARG A 69 8.63 -6.00 -6.88
CA ARG A 69 8.96 -6.05 -5.45
C ARG A 69 8.54 -7.37 -4.80
N PRO A 70 9.23 -7.80 -3.73
CA PRO A 70 8.75 -8.91 -2.90
C PRO A 70 7.34 -8.67 -2.38
N GLY A 71 6.53 -9.72 -2.30
CA GLY A 71 5.12 -9.61 -1.87
C GLY A 71 4.92 -8.94 -0.50
N TRP A 72 5.85 -9.12 0.43
CA TRP A 72 5.80 -8.48 1.75
C TRP A 72 6.05 -6.96 1.72
N GLU A 73 6.66 -6.41 0.67
CA GLU A 73 6.88 -4.97 0.52
C GLU A 73 5.68 -4.24 -0.10
N LYS A 74 4.70 -4.97 -0.60
CA LYS A 74 3.50 -4.45 -1.28
C LYS A 74 2.33 -4.15 -0.33
N GLY A 75 2.47 -4.47 0.96
CA GLY A 75 1.41 -4.30 1.94
C GLY A 75 1.12 -2.85 2.34
N SER A 76 0.00 -2.67 3.02
CA SER A 76 -0.44 -1.35 3.52
C SER A 76 -0.11 -1.17 5.00
N PRO A 77 0.41 0.01 5.42
CA PRO A 77 0.61 0.31 6.82
C PRO A 77 -0.72 0.46 7.56
N LYS A 78 -0.84 -0.18 8.71
CA LYS A 78 -2.00 -0.08 9.61
C LYS A 78 -1.55 -0.06 11.06
N ARG A 79 -2.27 0.68 11.90
CA ARG A 79 -2.08 0.61 13.36
C ARG A 79 -3.02 -0.42 13.94
N VAL A 80 -2.48 -1.30 14.78
CA VAL A 80 -3.25 -2.36 15.45
C VAL A 80 -3.75 -1.84 16.80
N ASN A 81 -5.07 -1.83 16.97
CA ASN A 81 -5.71 -1.42 18.22
C ASN A 81 -6.68 -2.51 18.70
N ASN A 82 -6.80 -2.66 20.01
CA ASN A 82 -7.69 -3.62 20.65
C ASN A 82 -7.38 -5.10 20.33
N LEU A 83 -6.14 -5.43 20.00
CA LEU A 83 -5.70 -6.81 19.70
C LEU A 83 -6.02 -7.74 20.87
N THR A 84 -5.67 -7.34 22.09
CA THR A 84 -5.91 -8.09 23.31
C THR A 84 -7.39 -8.34 23.55
N LYS A 85 -8.25 -7.32 23.31
CA LYS A 85 -9.69 -7.45 23.43
C LYS A 85 -10.25 -8.49 22.47
N TYR A 86 -9.91 -8.38 21.18
CA TYR A 86 -10.40 -9.31 20.15
C TYR A 86 -9.87 -10.73 20.35
N ALA A 87 -8.62 -10.90 20.81
CA ALA A 87 -8.05 -12.20 21.13
C ALA A 87 -8.82 -12.87 22.31
N ALA A 88 -9.15 -12.11 23.34
CA ALA A 88 -9.93 -12.61 24.48
C ALA A 88 -11.38 -12.94 24.10
N GLU A 89 -12.01 -12.16 23.23
CA GLU A 89 -13.34 -12.44 22.70
C GLU A 89 -13.35 -13.72 21.86
N GLU A 90 -12.38 -13.89 20.98
CA GLU A 90 -12.24 -15.08 20.14
C GLU A 90 -12.01 -16.35 20.98
N ALA A 91 -11.17 -16.27 22.00
CA ALA A 91 -10.92 -17.38 22.92
C ALA A 91 -12.20 -17.82 23.69
N ARG A 92 -13.11 -16.87 23.96
CA ARG A 92 -14.37 -17.17 24.66
C ARG A 92 -15.50 -17.66 23.75
N GLN A 93 -15.60 -17.11 22.54
CA GLN A 93 -16.74 -17.27 21.63
C GLN A 93 -16.40 -18.09 20.37
N GLY A 94 -15.13 -18.46 20.17
CA GLY A 94 -14.65 -19.21 19.00
C GLY A 94 -14.59 -18.40 17.69
N LYS A 95 -15.38 -17.32 17.57
CA LYS A 95 -15.39 -16.42 16.41
C LYS A 95 -15.77 -15.02 16.85
N THR A 96 -15.06 -14.03 16.31
CA THR A 96 -15.33 -12.61 16.60
C THR A 96 -15.29 -11.79 15.32
N ASN A 97 -16.13 -10.76 15.24
CA ASN A 97 -16.12 -9.80 14.16
C ASN A 97 -15.05 -8.72 14.44
N MET A 98 -13.82 -8.99 14.00
CA MET A 98 -12.71 -8.05 14.18
C MET A 98 -12.28 -7.42 12.85
N PRO A 99 -11.68 -6.19 12.88
CA PRO A 99 -11.12 -5.57 11.70
C PRO A 99 -10.04 -6.43 11.05
N GLY A 100 -10.00 -6.46 9.70
CA GLY A 100 -9.10 -7.31 8.95
C GLY A 100 -7.61 -7.10 9.28
N HIS A 101 -7.18 -5.86 9.60
CA HIS A 101 -5.81 -5.59 9.98
C HIS A 101 -5.45 -6.12 11.39
N VAL A 102 -6.42 -6.20 12.30
CA VAL A 102 -6.22 -6.84 13.60
C VAL A 102 -6.13 -8.36 13.42
N ARG A 103 -6.96 -8.94 12.55
CA ARG A 103 -6.86 -10.36 12.16
C ARG A 103 -5.49 -10.67 11.55
N ALA A 104 -4.99 -9.81 10.67
CA ALA A 104 -3.68 -9.97 10.05
C ALA A 104 -2.54 -9.96 11.10
N ALA A 105 -2.62 -9.09 12.11
CA ALA A 105 -1.67 -9.05 13.22
C ALA A 105 -1.74 -10.32 14.10
N MET A 106 -2.95 -10.83 14.37
CA MET A 106 -3.11 -12.10 15.07
C MET A 106 -2.52 -13.27 14.29
N ASN A 107 -2.69 -13.28 12.97
CA ASN A 107 -2.12 -14.31 12.10
C ASN A 107 -0.59 -14.35 12.18
N TRP A 108 0.07 -13.18 12.21
CA TRP A 108 1.52 -13.09 12.47
C TRP A 108 1.89 -13.72 13.82
N ASN A 109 1.24 -13.30 14.90
CA ASN A 109 1.52 -13.83 16.23
C ASN A 109 1.25 -15.35 16.34
N ASN A 110 0.25 -15.84 15.60
CA ASN A 110 -0.04 -17.27 15.53
C ASN A 110 1.06 -18.02 14.77
N LEU A 111 1.46 -17.53 13.60
CA LEU A 111 2.48 -18.17 12.77
C LEU A 111 3.85 -18.15 13.46
N ARG A 112 4.19 -17.05 14.14
CA ARG A 112 5.36 -16.94 15.01
C ARG A 112 5.38 -18.05 16.06
N ARG A 113 4.25 -18.30 16.75
CA ARG A 113 4.13 -19.39 17.74
C ARG A 113 4.22 -20.78 17.10
N MET A 114 3.57 -20.98 15.97
CA MET A 114 3.59 -22.26 15.23
C MET A 114 5.01 -22.64 14.80
N ASN A 115 5.84 -21.65 14.47
CA ASN A 115 7.25 -21.86 14.09
C ASN A 115 8.21 -21.81 15.29
N SER A 116 7.71 -21.70 16.53
CA SER A 116 8.53 -21.56 17.74
C SER A 116 9.56 -20.43 17.64
N ASP A 117 9.21 -19.38 16.90
CA ASP A 117 10.07 -18.22 16.67
C ASP A 117 10.02 -17.27 17.86
N ASN A 118 11.10 -17.23 18.63
CA ASN A 118 11.26 -16.36 19.80
C ASN A 118 12.05 -15.07 19.49
N TYR A 119 12.53 -14.91 18.25
CA TYR A 119 13.38 -13.78 17.84
C TYR A 119 12.57 -12.66 17.19
N SER A 120 11.60 -13.00 16.34
CA SER A 120 10.74 -12.00 15.71
C SER A 120 9.86 -11.28 16.73
N MET A 121 9.56 -10.02 16.45
CA MET A 121 8.73 -9.18 17.34
C MET A 121 7.30 -9.72 17.43
N GLN A 122 6.77 -9.78 18.64
CA GLN A 122 5.34 -9.99 18.86
C GLN A 122 4.58 -8.70 18.61
N ILE A 123 3.51 -8.74 17.85
CA ILE A 123 2.63 -7.58 17.69
C ILE A 123 1.76 -7.43 18.92
N VAL A 124 1.72 -6.21 19.46
CA VAL A 124 0.87 -5.80 20.58
C VAL A 124 0.05 -4.57 20.22
N ASP A 125 -0.91 -4.21 21.09
CA ASP A 125 -1.74 -3.02 20.90
C ASP A 125 -0.91 -1.75 20.69
N GLY A 126 -1.35 -0.90 19.77
CA GLY A 126 -0.72 0.36 19.43
C GLY A 126 0.40 0.27 18.38
N MET A 127 0.89 -0.92 18.05
CA MET A 127 1.96 -1.09 17.08
C MET A 127 1.51 -0.76 15.66
N LYS A 128 2.44 -0.25 14.85
CA LYS A 128 2.28 -0.14 13.41
C LYS A 128 2.70 -1.44 12.73
N THR A 129 1.92 -1.85 11.75
CA THR A 129 2.17 -3.09 10.99
C THR A 129 2.00 -2.82 9.50
N ILE A 130 2.67 -3.61 8.68
CA ILE A 130 2.40 -3.71 7.26
C ILE A 130 1.49 -4.92 7.05
N VAL A 131 0.33 -4.69 6.44
CA VAL A 131 -0.67 -5.74 6.19
C VAL A 131 -0.61 -6.15 4.72
N CYS A 132 -0.28 -7.42 4.47
CA CYS A 132 -0.22 -8.03 3.16
C CYS A 132 -1.43 -8.94 2.91
N LYS A 133 -1.88 -9.02 1.67
CA LYS A 133 -2.91 -9.96 1.23
C LYS A 133 -2.28 -11.30 0.88
N LEU A 134 -3.04 -12.36 1.10
CA LEU A 134 -2.62 -13.72 0.78
C LEU A 134 -3.59 -14.36 -0.21
N LYS A 135 -3.05 -15.11 -1.15
CA LYS A 135 -3.79 -16.05 -1.99
C LYS A 135 -4.39 -17.17 -1.13
N SER A 136 -5.26 -17.96 -1.70
CA SER A 136 -5.78 -19.18 -1.04
C SER A 136 -4.62 -20.04 -0.54
N ASN A 137 -4.68 -20.46 0.71
CA ASN A 137 -3.62 -21.21 1.38
C ASN A 137 -4.19 -22.20 2.40
N ALA A 138 -3.37 -23.15 2.84
CA ALA A 138 -3.77 -24.21 3.77
C ALA A 138 -4.21 -23.67 5.16
N LEU A 139 -3.80 -22.49 5.55
CA LEU A 139 -4.18 -21.84 6.82
C LEU A 139 -5.57 -21.18 6.74
N GLY A 140 -6.14 -21.03 5.54
CA GLY A 140 -7.40 -20.33 5.32
C GLY A 140 -7.36 -18.84 5.62
N TRP A 141 -6.16 -18.22 5.64
CA TRP A 141 -5.97 -16.81 5.93
C TRP A 141 -5.96 -15.98 4.65
N THR A 142 -6.61 -14.83 4.70
CA THR A 142 -6.68 -13.88 3.57
C THR A 142 -5.67 -12.74 3.69
N SER A 143 -5.05 -12.57 4.84
CA SER A 143 -4.06 -11.52 5.10
C SER A 143 -3.18 -11.88 6.28
N ILE A 144 -1.99 -11.30 6.29
CA ILE A 144 -1.06 -11.33 7.41
C ILE A 144 -0.42 -9.95 7.58
N GLY A 145 -0.10 -9.57 8.84
CA GLY A 145 0.60 -8.32 9.11
C GLY A 145 1.91 -8.58 9.82
N TYR A 146 2.92 -7.77 9.58
CA TYR A 146 4.18 -7.81 10.32
C TYR A 146 4.51 -6.44 10.91
N PRO A 147 5.28 -6.37 12.03
CA PRO A 147 5.65 -5.10 12.65
C PRO A 147 6.50 -4.25 11.70
N THR A 148 6.21 -2.94 11.58
CA THR A 148 7.02 -2.02 10.77
C THR A 148 8.48 -1.94 11.23
N ASP A 149 8.71 -2.19 12.52
CA ASP A 149 10.03 -2.09 13.14
C ASP A 149 10.79 -3.43 13.14
N GLU A 150 10.21 -4.48 12.52
CA GLU A 150 10.89 -5.76 12.35
C GLU A 150 12.06 -5.62 11.38
N GLN A 151 13.28 -5.76 11.90
CA GLN A 151 14.50 -5.54 11.10
C GLN A 151 14.78 -6.69 10.13
N ARG A 152 14.38 -7.90 10.48
CA ARG A 152 14.64 -9.10 9.69
C ARG A 152 13.42 -10.00 9.64
N LEU A 153 12.74 -9.98 8.52
CA LEU A 153 11.62 -10.89 8.30
C LEU A 153 12.09 -12.34 8.23
N PRO A 154 11.46 -13.24 9.00
CA PRO A 154 11.82 -14.65 9.01
C PRO A 154 11.43 -15.36 7.71
N GLU A 155 12.15 -16.44 7.36
CA GLU A 155 11.90 -17.17 6.11
C GLU A 155 10.48 -17.75 6.05
N TRP A 156 9.94 -18.28 7.16
CA TRP A 156 8.57 -18.79 7.22
C TRP A 156 7.51 -17.75 6.84
N PHE A 157 7.83 -16.45 6.97
CA PHE A 157 6.95 -15.36 6.54
C PHE A 157 7.14 -15.05 5.05
N LYS A 158 8.38 -15.02 4.55
CA LYS A 158 8.70 -14.69 3.16
C LYS A 158 8.17 -15.74 2.17
N GLU A 159 8.03 -17.00 2.63
CA GLU A 159 7.49 -18.13 1.84
C GLU A 159 5.97 -18.13 1.70
N LEU A 160 5.26 -17.19 2.35
CA LEU A 160 3.80 -17.12 2.26
C LEU A 160 3.35 -16.76 0.83
N PRO A 161 2.19 -17.29 0.41
CA PRO A 161 1.65 -17.02 -0.91
C PRO A 161 1.00 -15.63 -0.97
N PHE A 162 1.79 -14.59 -1.13
CA PHE A 162 1.28 -13.23 -1.25
C PHE A 162 0.44 -13.03 -2.51
N ASP A 163 -0.64 -12.25 -2.37
CA ASP A 163 -1.52 -11.89 -3.48
C ASP A 163 -1.12 -10.53 -4.05
N ASP A 164 -0.11 -10.56 -4.91
CA ASP A 164 0.47 -9.36 -5.52
C ASP A 164 -0.56 -8.58 -6.35
N GLY A 165 -1.41 -9.27 -7.10
CA GLY A 165 -2.44 -8.63 -7.92
C GLY A 165 -3.51 -7.92 -7.08
N LEU A 166 -3.96 -8.54 -5.97
CA LEU A 166 -4.92 -7.89 -5.06
C LEU A 166 -4.27 -6.70 -4.32
N MET A 167 -2.98 -6.79 -4.00
CA MET A 167 -2.25 -5.67 -3.41
C MET A 167 -2.04 -4.54 -4.42
N GLU A 168 -1.67 -4.84 -5.67
CA GLU A 168 -1.61 -3.83 -6.73
C GLU A 168 -2.95 -3.11 -6.87
N ALA A 169 -4.04 -3.84 -7.04
CA ALA A 169 -5.38 -3.26 -7.22
C ALA A 169 -5.80 -2.36 -6.04
N THR A 170 -5.49 -2.75 -4.80
CA THR A 170 -5.95 -2.02 -3.59
C THR A 170 -5.00 -0.93 -3.12
N VAL A 171 -3.70 -1.09 -3.35
CA VAL A 171 -2.66 -0.18 -2.84
C VAL A 171 -2.19 0.80 -3.90
N VAL A 172 -2.21 0.42 -5.18
CA VAL A 172 -1.75 1.24 -6.30
C VAL A 172 -2.92 1.76 -7.11
N ASP A 173 -3.68 0.88 -7.77
CA ASP A 173 -4.68 1.27 -8.76
C ASP A 173 -5.75 2.17 -8.17
N GLN A 174 -6.35 1.76 -7.06
CA GLN A 174 -7.37 2.57 -6.39
C GLN A 174 -6.88 3.99 -6.03
N LYS A 175 -5.59 4.15 -5.70
CA LYS A 175 -5.01 5.45 -5.34
C LYS A 175 -4.71 6.30 -6.57
N ILE A 176 -4.26 5.67 -7.65
CA ILE A 176 -4.07 6.33 -8.94
C ILE A 176 -5.41 6.79 -9.50
N ASP A 177 -6.43 5.92 -9.49
CA ASP A 177 -7.78 6.25 -9.97
C ASP A 177 -8.37 7.43 -9.21
N ASN A 178 -8.20 7.45 -7.87
CA ASN A 178 -8.63 8.59 -7.06
C ASN A 178 -7.91 9.90 -7.45
N LEU A 179 -6.62 9.85 -7.76
CA LEU A 179 -5.85 11.02 -8.19
C LEU A 179 -6.27 11.48 -9.58
N LEU A 180 -6.38 10.57 -10.53
CA LEU A 180 -6.77 10.87 -11.92
C LEU A 180 -8.22 11.36 -12.01
N GLY A 181 -9.12 10.82 -11.20
CA GLY A 181 -10.50 11.29 -11.09
C GLY A 181 -10.59 12.75 -10.65
N VAL A 182 -9.70 13.20 -9.76
CA VAL A 182 -9.63 14.64 -9.38
C VAL A 182 -9.11 15.50 -10.52
N MET A 183 -8.29 14.95 -11.42
CA MET A 183 -7.78 15.63 -12.61
C MET A 183 -8.74 15.53 -13.81
N GLU A 184 -9.91 14.87 -13.63
CA GLU A 184 -10.88 14.58 -14.70
C GLU A 184 -10.25 13.80 -15.87
N TRP A 185 -9.28 12.93 -15.55
CA TRP A 185 -8.60 12.08 -16.51
C TRP A 185 -9.08 10.63 -16.39
N ASP A 186 -9.65 10.10 -17.48
CA ASP A 186 -9.91 8.66 -17.58
C ASP A 186 -8.62 7.92 -17.94
N LEU A 187 -8.26 6.91 -17.13
CA LEU A 187 -7.35 5.87 -17.63
C LEU A 187 -8.12 5.06 -18.69
N PRO A 188 -7.52 4.79 -19.86
CA PRO A 188 -8.03 3.70 -20.68
C PRO A 188 -8.03 2.45 -19.80
N SER A 189 -9.20 1.80 -19.69
CA SER A 189 -9.49 0.68 -18.79
C SER A 189 -8.26 -0.21 -18.60
N ALA A 190 -7.81 -0.34 -17.35
CA ALA A 190 -6.60 -1.05 -17.00
C ALA A 190 -6.67 -2.47 -17.57
N THR A 191 -6.00 -2.69 -18.66
CA THR A 191 -5.62 -4.01 -19.09
C THR A 191 -4.72 -4.55 -17.97
N ASN A 192 -5.21 -5.57 -17.27
CA ASN A 192 -4.44 -6.33 -16.32
C ASN A 192 -3.01 -6.48 -16.81
N THR A 193 -2.04 -6.11 -15.99
CA THR A 193 -0.61 -6.19 -16.33
C THR A 193 -0.23 -7.62 -16.80
N GLU A 194 -0.92 -8.65 -16.28
CA GLU A 194 -0.81 -10.05 -16.76
C GLU A 194 -1.24 -10.25 -18.21
N ASN A 195 -2.24 -9.52 -18.69
CA ASN A 195 -2.68 -9.64 -20.11
C ASN A 195 -1.74 -8.90 -21.06
N THR A 196 -1.08 -7.85 -20.61
CA THR A 196 -0.10 -7.11 -21.43
C THR A 196 1.18 -7.92 -21.62
N PHE A 197 1.61 -8.71 -20.62
CA PHE A 197 2.74 -9.64 -20.77
C PHE A 197 2.48 -10.74 -21.79
N ARG A 198 1.26 -11.32 -21.81
CA ARG A 198 0.92 -12.37 -22.80
C ARG A 198 0.98 -11.87 -24.25
N THR A 199 0.52 -10.65 -24.51
CA THR A 199 0.52 -10.07 -25.87
C THR A 199 1.89 -9.63 -26.36
N LEU A 200 2.88 -9.43 -25.49
CA LEU A 200 4.24 -9.04 -25.90
C LEU A 200 5.18 -10.23 -26.17
N PHE A 201 4.78 -11.45 -25.80
CA PHE A 201 5.61 -12.65 -25.97
C PHE A 201 4.99 -13.74 -26.86
N GLU A 202 3.81 -13.50 -27.44
CA GLU A 202 3.24 -14.34 -28.48
C GLU A 202 3.66 -13.82 -29.89
N TRP A 203 4.95 -14.01 -30.24
CA TRP A 203 5.48 -13.98 -31.62
C TRP A 203 6.36 -15.20 -31.84
#